data_1d8dde118b517f585ef3c56b42a31883
#
_entry.id   1d8dde118b517f585ef3c56b42a31883
#
_cell.length_a   1.000
_cell.length_b   1.000
_cell.length_c   1.000
_cell.angle_alpha   90.00
_cell.angle_beta   90.00
_cell.angle_gamma   90.00
#
_symmetry.space_group_name_H-M   'P 1'
#
loop_
_entity.id
_entity.type
_entity.pdbx_description
1 polymer ?
#
loop_
_entity_poly.entity_id
_entity_poly.type
_entity_poly.pdbx_seq_one_letter_code
_entity_poly.pdbx_strand_id
1 'polypeptide(L)'
;MNIGVFCLENDSPHWLVWQKNLRQALKKGRIFGSEQIAMNITVYCDQMKVQILPTYCNWFLIENIKFDESKNTYVEPYLPHHKIGIIHLAGKKYDEYRFNKNKLLDVMSLNNNWIKKNIRFVK
;
A
#
# COMPACT_ATOMS: atom_id res chain seq x y z
N MET A 1 -0.62 -7.13 -8.98
CA MET A 1 -0.91 -7.02 -7.52
C MET A 1 0.23 -6.27 -6.85
N ASN A 2 -0.08 -5.39 -5.90
CA ASN A 2 0.92 -4.76 -5.04
C ASN A 2 1.10 -5.60 -3.78
N ILE A 3 2.35 -5.87 -3.41
CA ILE A 3 2.71 -6.66 -2.23
C ILE A 3 3.23 -5.81 -1.06
N GLY A 4 3.00 -4.51 -1.07
CA GLY A 4 3.42 -3.63 0.02
C GLY A 4 2.79 -3.97 1.38
N VAL A 5 1.66 -4.69 1.36
CA VAL A 5 1.01 -5.25 2.55
C VAL A 5 0.52 -6.65 2.21
N PHE A 6 0.97 -7.63 2.96
CA PHE A 6 0.49 -9.02 2.87
C PHE A 6 0.61 -9.70 4.23
N CYS A 7 -0.10 -10.81 4.38
CA CYS A 7 -0.02 -11.68 5.54
C CYS A 7 0.01 -13.13 5.07
N LEU A 8 0.92 -13.92 5.61
CA LEU A 8 1.02 -15.35 5.39
C LEU A 8 1.26 -16.04 6.73
N GLU A 9 0.70 -17.23 6.89
CA GLU A 9 1.03 -18.10 8.02
C GLU A 9 2.51 -18.51 7.95
N ASN A 10 3.10 -18.77 9.12
CA ASN A 10 4.53 -19.08 9.23
C ASN A 10 4.95 -20.32 8.42
N ASP A 11 4.09 -21.33 8.33
CA ASP A 11 4.28 -22.58 7.62
C ASP A 11 3.59 -22.62 6.25
N SER A 12 3.12 -21.47 5.76
CA SER A 12 2.42 -21.38 4.48
C SER A 12 3.30 -21.85 3.32
N PRO A 13 2.79 -22.75 2.44
CA PRO A 13 3.53 -23.23 1.27
C PRO A 13 3.91 -22.10 0.30
N HIS A 14 3.25 -20.94 0.39
CA HIS A 14 3.57 -19.76 -0.41
C HIS A 14 5.03 -19.31 -0.22
N TRP A 15 5.61 -19.48 0.97
CA TRP A 15 7.00 -19.10 1.24
C TRP A 15 7.98 -19.84 0.33
N LEU A 16 7.80 -21.14 0.16
CA LEU A 16 8.69 -21.96 -0.68
C LEU A 16 8.55 -21.62 -2.16
N VAL A 17 7.31 -21.45 -2.64
CA VAL A 17 7.03 -21.10 -4.03
C VAL A 17 7.54 -19.70 -4.35
N TRP A 18 7.25 -18.73 -3.48
CA TRP A 18 7.75 -17.37 -3.63
C TRP A 18 9.28 -17.31 -3.63
N GLN A 19 9.95 -18.02 -2.69
CA GLN A 19 11.41 -18.08 -2.63
C GLN A 19 12.01 -18.66 -3.93
N LYS A 20 11.41 -19.72 -4.46
CA LYS A 20 11.82 -20.31 -5.75
C LYS A 20 11.73 -19.27 -6.87
N ASN A 21 10.59 -18.60 -6.99
CA ASN A 21 10.35 -17.59 -8.02
C ASN A 21 11.27 -16.37 -7.85
N LEU A 22 11.50 -15.92 -6.61
CA LEU A 22 12.42 -14.83 -6.32
C LEU A 22 13.86 -15.16 -6.75
N ARG A 23 14.34 -16.38 -6.44
CA ARG A 23 15.66 -16.83 -6.91
C ARG A 23 15.77 -16.82 -8.43
N GLN A 24 14.72 -17.18 -9.16
CA GLN A 24 14.70 -17.12 -10.64
C GLN A 24 14.67 -15.67 -11.14
N ALA A 25 13.84 -14.81 -10.54
CA ALA A 25 13.77 -13.40 -10.90
C ALA A 25 15.12 -12.69 -10.70
N LEU A 26 15.82 -12.96 -9.61
CA LEU A 26 17.12 -12.37 -9.30
C LEU A 26 18.25 -12.82 -10.25
N LYS A 27 18.12 -13.98 -10.91
CA LYS A 27 19.10 -14.40 -11.92
C LYS A 27 19.02 -13.58 -13.22
N LYS A 28 17.88 -12.99 -13.52
CA LYS A 28 17.60 -12.31 -14.80
C LYS A 28 17.23 -10.83 -14.64
N GLY A 29 16.77 -10.45 -13.45
CA GLY A 29 16.21 -9.14 -13.17
C GLY A 29 17.11 -8.26 -12.31
N ARG A 30 16.63 -7.05 -12.07
CA ARG A 30 17.21 -6.13 -11.09
C ARG A 30 16.66 -6.47 -9.70
N ILE A 31 17.41 -6.16 -8.63
CA ILE A 31 16.98 -6.38 -7.25
C ILE A 31 15.66 -5.67 -6.97
N PHE A 32 15.56 -4.40 -7.40
CA PHE A 32 14.35 -3.60 -7.20
C PHE A 32 13.16 -4.15 -8.01
N GLY A 33 12.09 -4.48 -7.34
CA GLY A 33 10.85 -5.00 -7.91
C GLY A 33 10.82 -6.51 -8.15
N SER A 34 11.95 -7.22 -8.02
CA SER A 34 11.99 -8.67 -8.23
C SER A 34 11.13 -9.43 -7.23
N GLU A 35 11.05 -8.95 -5.99
CA GLU A 35 10.19 -9.52 -4.95
C GLU A 35 8.70 -9.43 -5.32
N GLN A 36 8.29 -8.30 -5.87
CA GLN A 36 6.90 -8.09 -6.32
C GLN A 36 6.57 -8.93 -7.55
N ILE A 37 7.50 -9.03 -8.50
CA ILE A 37 7.35 -9.88 -9.69
C ILE A 37 7.23 -11.35 -9.27
N ALA A 38 8.13 -11.82 -8.40
CA ALA A 38 8.14 -13.19 -7.92
C ALA A 38 6.82 -13.56 -7.20
N MET A 39 6.30 -12.65 -6.36
CA MET A 39 5.01 -12.89 -5.70
C MET A 39 3.85 -12.91 -6.71
N ASN A 40 3.85 -12.02 -7.71
CA ASN A 40 2.84 -12.05 -8.75
C ASN A 40 2.88 -13.36 -9.57
N ILE A 41 4.08 -13.89 -9.87
CA ILE A 41 4.23 -15.20 -10.51
C ILE A 41 3.65 -16.29 -9.60
N THR A 42 3.99 -16.28 -8.31
CA THR A 42 3.49 -17.24 -7.31
C THR A 42 1.96 -17.27 -7.30
N VAL A 43 1.32 -16.12 -7.32
CA VAL A 43 -0.15 -16.03 -7.26
C VAL A 43 -0.81 -16.38 -8.59
N TYR A 44 -0.35 -15.77 -9.69
CA TYR A 44 -1.08 -15.85 -10.96
C TYR A 44 -0.62 -16.99 -11.87
N CYS A 45 0.67 -17.34 -11.86
CA CYS A 45 1.21 -18.40 -12.70
C CYS A 45 1.21 -19.76 -11.99
N ASP A 46 1.62 -19.80 -10.73
CA ASP A 46 1.61 -21.02 -9.92
C ASP A 46 0.25 -21.25 -9.23
N GLN A 47 -0.71 -20.36 -9.45
CA GLN A 47 -2.10 -20.47 -9.00
C GLN A 47 -2.25 -20.69 -7.48
N MET A 48 -1.35 -20.11 -6.70
CA MET A 48 -1.44 -20.19 -5.24
C MET A 48 -2.66 -19.40 -4.75
N LYS A 49 -3.46 -20.01 -3.90
CA LYS A 49 -4.71 -19.40 -3.39
C LYS A 49 -4.40 -18.23 -2.49
N VAL A 50 -4.98 -17.07 -2.80
CA VAL A 50 -4.85 -15.84 -2.01
C VAL A 50 -6.19 -15.12 -1.90
N GLN A 51 -6.33 -14.36 -0.83
CA GLN A 51 -7.38 -13.34 -0.73
C GLN A 51 -6.75 -11.98 -1.01
N ILE A 52 -7.22 -11.31 -2.05
CA ILE A 52 -6.75 -9.96 -2.39
C ILE A 52 -7.52 -8.96 -1.52
N LEU A 53 -6.77 -8.17 -0.76
CA LEU A 53 -7.34 -7.11 0.06
C LEU A 53 -7.82 -5.95 -0.83
N PRO A 54 -8.91 -5.28 -0.44
CA PRO A 54 -9.36 -4.06 -1.10
C PRO A 54 -8.27 -2.98 -1.11
N THR A 55 -8.32 -2.09 -2.11
CA THR A 55 -7.32 -1.03 -2.30
C THR A 55 -7.16 -0.10 -1.09
N TYR A 56 -8.23 0.16 -0.35
CA TYR A 56 -8.19 0.99 0.84
C TYR A 56 -7.40 0.39 2.01
N CYS A 57 -7.06 -0.90 1.96
CA CYS A 57 -6.15 -1.53 2.93
C CYS A 57 -4.68 -1.19 2.70
N ASN A 58 -4.31 -0.74 1.49
CA ASN A 58 -2.94 -0.35 1.12
C ASN A 58 -2.99 0.73 0.02
N TRP A 59 -3.26 1.96 0.42
CA TRP A 59 -3.50 3.08 -0.49
C TRP A 59 -2.21 3.81 -0.84
N PHE A 60 -1.95 3.99 -2.12
CA PHE A 60 -0.85 4.83 -2.58
C PHE A 60 -1.25 6.31 -2.53
N LEU A 61 -0.42 7.14 -1.92
CA LEU A 61 -0.66 8.59 -1.84
C LEU A 61 -0.63 9.31 -3.21
N ILE A 62 -0.40 8.59 -4.29
CA ILE A 62 -0.46 9.10 -5.66
C ILE A 62 -1.89 9.51 -6.02
N GLU A 63 -2.86 8.82 -5.48
CA GLU A 63 -4.28 9.05 -5.71
C GLU A 63 -4.82 10.13 -4.76
N ASN A 64 -5.83 10.86 -5.22
CA ASN A 64 -6.48 11.90 -4.43
C ASN A 64 -7.24 11.31 -3.25
N ILE A 65 -6.58 11.17 -2.10
CA ILE A 65 -7.27 10.80 -0.87
C ILE A 65 -8.13 11.94 -0.37
N LYS A 66 -9.18 11.63 0.37
CA LYS A 66 -10.03 12.60 1.07
C LYS A 66 -9.90 12.45 2.58
N PHE A 67 -10.41 13.45 3.29
CA PHE A 67 -10.43 13.43 4.75
C PHE A 67 -11.86 13.56 5.26
N ASP A 68 -12.29 12.60 6.08
CA ASP A 68 -13.56 12.67 6.81
C ASP A 68 -13.33 13.38 8.14
N GLU A 69 -13.77 14.65 8.22
CA GLU A 69 -13.59 15.48 9.39
C GLU A 69 -14.40 14.96 10.58
N SER A 70 -15.57 14.36 10.32
CA SER A 70 -16.45 13.83 11.37
C SER A 70 -15.84 12.62 12.08
N LYS A 71 -15.08 11.80 11.36
CA LYS A 71 -14.42 10.60 11.87
C LYS A 71 -12.93 10.80 12.11
N ASN A 72 -12.40 12.01 11.81
CA ASN A 72 -10.97 12.34 11.87
C ASN A 72 -10.08 11.27 11.22
N THR A 73 -10.42 10.87 9.98
CA THR A 73 -9.72 9.79 9.28
C THR A 73 -9.59 10.03 7.79
N TYR A 74 -8.55 9.46 7.18
CA TYR A 74 -8.40 9.42 5.74
C TYR A 74 -9.32 8.39 5.12
N VAL A 75 -9.92 8.75 3.99
CA VAL A 75 -10.86 7.90 3.24
C VAL A 75 -10.52 7.91 1.75
N GLU A 76 -10.94 6.87 1.06
CA GLU A 76 -10.84 6.83 -0.40
C GLU A 76 -11.70 7.93 -1.05
N PRO A 77 -11.32 8.44 -2.24
CA PRO A 77 -12.03 9.54 -2.88
C PRO A 77 -13.41 9.15 -3.43
N TYR A 78 -13.66 7.84 -3.57
CA TYR A 78 -14.87 7.28 -4.17
C TYR A 78 -15.88 6.84 -3.11
N LEU A 79 -17.15 6.86 -3.46
CA LEU A 79 -18.19 6.30 -2.60
C LEU A 79 -18.02 4.78 -2.45
N PRO A 80 -18.26 4.23 -1.26
CA PRO A 80 -18.82 4.88 -0.06
C PRO A 80 -17.79 5.51 0.89
N HIS A 81 -16.62 5.92 0.40
CA HIS A 81 -15.56 6.55 1.20
C HIS A 81 -15.04 5.65 2.34
N HIS A 82 -14.60 4.44 1.98
CA HIS A 82 -14.01 3.53 2.98
C HIS A 82 -12.80 4.16 3.64
N LYS A 83 -12.65 3.89 4.94
CA LYS A 83 -11.49 4.31 5.70
C LYS A 83 -10.22 3.66 5.12
N ILE A 84 -9.20 4.47 4.87
CA ILE A 84 -7.90 3.98 4.47
C ILE A 84 -7.18 3.38 5.68
N GLY A 85 -6.80 2.10 5.56
CA GLY A 85 -6.09 1.38 6.63
C GLY A 85 -4.61 1.76 6.68
N ILE A 86 -3.95 1.76 5.52
CA ILE A 86 -2.53 2.06 5.37
C ILE A 86 -2.33 3.01 4.19
N ILE A 87 -1.65 4.14 4.43
CA ILE A 87 -1.15 5.02 3.37
C ILE A 87 0.28 4.58 3.04
N HIS A 88 0.48 4.11 1.82
CA HIS A 88 1.75 3.58 1.35
C HIS A 88 2.57 4.69 0.67
N LEU A 89 3.60 5.15 1.34
CA LEU A 89 4.51 6.19 0.85
C LEU A 89 5.68 5.54 0.09
N ALA A 90 5.46 5.17 -1.15
CA ALA A 90 6.49 4.60 -2.01
C ALA A 90 7.10 5.64 -2.96
N GLY A 91 8.44 5.62 -3.08
CA GLY A 91 9.20 6.49 -3.98
C GLY A 91 9.70 7.78 -3.32
N LYS A 92 10.78 8.33 -3.90
CA LYS A 92 11.52 9.50 -3.38
C LYS A 92 10.67 10.75 -3.18
N LYS A 93 9.65 10.96 -4.00
CA LYS A 93 8.76 12.13 -3.89
C LYS A 93 7.99 12.20 -2.56
N TYR A 94 7.93 11.09 -1.82
CA TYR A 94 7.25 11.03 -0.53
C TYR A 94 8.22 11.05 0.67
N ASP A 95 9.52 11.20 0.44
CA ASP A 95 10.52 11.18 1.50
C ASP A 95 10.28 12.27 2.55
N GLU A 96 9.81 13.45 2.15
CA GLU A 96 9.43 14.49 3.10
C GLU A 96 8.34 14.03 4.08
N TYR A 97 7.34 13.29 3.60
CA TYR A 97 6.29 12.74 4.46
C TYR A 97 6.78 11.57 5.32
N ARG A 98 7.77 10.82 4.84
CA ARG A 98 8.35 9.67 5.56
C ARG A 98 9.26 10.10 6.70
N PHE A 99 10.06 11.13 6.50
CA PHE A 99 11.13 11.52 7.42
C PHE A 99 10.82 12.79 8.21
N ASN A 100 10.03 13.71 7.70
CA ASN A 100 9.62 14.92 8.42
C ASN A 100 8.28 14.72 9.13
N LYS A 101 8.35 14.60 10.47
CA LYS A 101 7.16 14.38 11.32
C LYS A 101 6.15 15.54 11.25
N ASN A 102 6.60 16.74 10.92
CA ASN A 102 5.78 17.94 10.89
C ASN A 102 5.23 18.24 9.48
N LYS A 103 5.58 17.43 8.47
CA LYS A 103 5.08 17.65 7.11
C LYS A 103 3.58 17.43 7.07
N LEU A 104 2.87 18.44 6.62
CA LEU A 104 1.43 18.41 6.41
C LEU A 104 1.14 18.09 4.94
N LEU A 105 0.07 17.34 4.72
CA LEU A 105 -0.52 17.06 3.43
C LEU A 105 -1.69 18.01 3.22
N ASP A 106 -1.75 18.64 2.06
CA ASP A 106 -2.95 19.31 1.60
C ASP A 106 -3.93 18.23 1.10
N VAL A 107 -5.07 18.13 1.74
CA VAL A 107 -6.08 17.11 1.45
C VAL A 107 -7.47 17.74 1.37
N MET A 108 -8.29 17.24 0.44
CA MET A 108 -9.67 17.69 0.33
C MET A 108 -10.54 16.96 1.35
N SER A 109 -11.32 17.70 2.13
CA SER A 109 -12.31 17.10 3.03
C SER A 109 -13.53 16.59 2.24
N LEU A 110 -14.37 15.77 2.87
CA LEU A 110 -15.63 15.33 2.29
C LEU A 110 -16.60 16.51 2.03
N ASN A 111 -16.40 17.63 2.71
CA ASN A 111 -17.14 18.88 2.51
C ASN A 111 -16.56 19.75 1.38
N ASN A 112 -15.62 19.22 0.60
CA ASN A 112 -14.93 19.88 -0.51
C ASN A 112 -14.08 21.11 -0.09
N ASN A 113 -13.61 21.16 1.13
CA ASN A 113 -12.66 22.18 1.63
C ASN A 113 -11.23 21.62 1.61
N TRP A 114 -10.26 22.43 1.20
CA TRP A 114 -8.85 22.09 1.34
C TRP A 114 -8.40 22.32 2.78
N ILE A 115 -7.83 21.29 3.39
CA ILE A 115 -7.33 21.31 4.77
C ILE A 115 -5.91 20.73 4.82
N LYS A 116 -5.14 21.12 5.84
CA LYS A 116 -3.80 20.59 6.08
C LYS A 116 -3.84 19.55 7.19
N LYS A 117 -3.40 18.35 6.91
CA LYS A 117 -3.40 17.24 7.86
C LYS A 117 -2.06 16.50 7.88
N ASN A 118 -1.67 16.04 9.05
CA ASN A 118 -0.53 15.14 9.17
C ASN A 118 -0.99 13.72 8.84
N ILE A 119 -0.24 13.03 7.98
CA ILE A 119 -0.54 11.63 7.59
C ILE A 119 -0.13 10.61 8.65
N ARG A 120 0.58 11.03 9.69
CA ARG A 120 0.94 10.14 10.79
C ARG A 120 -0.21 10.04 11.79
N PHE A 121 -0.42 8.82 12.29
CA PHE A 121 -1.31 8.63 13.42
C PHE A 121 -0.70 9.35 14.64
N VAL A 122 -1.32 10.45 15.05
CA VAL A 122 -1.09 11.02 16.36
C VAL A 122 -2.06 10.29 17.29
N LYS A 123 -1.49 9.59 18.28
CA LYS A 123 -2.30 9.01 19.37
C LYS A 123 -2.95 10.11 20.16
#